data_5471b3b0b092764ccd241e76929ce451
#
_entry.id   5471b3b0b092764ccd241e76929ce451
#
_cell.length_a   1.000
_cell.length_b   1.000
_cell.length_c   1.000
_cell.angle_alpha   90.00
_cell.angle_beta   90.00
_cell.angle_gamma   90.00
#
_symmetry.space_group_name_H-M   'P 1'
#
loop_
_entity.id
_entity.type
_entity.pdbx_description
1 polymer ?
#
loop_
_entity_poly.entity_id
_entity_poly.type
_entity_poly.pdbx_seq_one_letter_code
_entity_poly.pdbx_strand_id
1 'polypeptide(L)'
;PTAPATPPRNKRRTGLVAATAVAVTAAVAAVVVPAMNGSSDGRDDKGSSSASPSTPSPTPTVAGTSRPPELPPGARTEAGVFAWVPPEGFSREVHAGAEVHYTSPDARQEIVGKASLARGDLLEQWRKKEKSTSEGPGYSRIRLEETEFRGEPAVVWEYTVTAQELPWHVRSLGFDSGGKSYQLTTWYHPDIEDRARPVYEKVEKTFTPL
;
A
#
# COMPACT_ATOMS: atom_id res chain seq x y z
N PRO A 1 -50.11 47.22 -38.83
CA PRO A 1 -49.78 47.13 -37.39
C PRO A 1 -49.24 45.75 -37.09
N THR A 2 -47.92 45.70 -36.82
CA THR A 2 -47.13 44.51 -36.61
C THR A 2 -47.14 44.22 -35.14
N ALA A 3 -47.56 43.01 -34.77
CA ALA A 3 -47.54 42.51 -33.39
C ALA A 3 -46.12 42.15 -32.95
N PRO A 4 -45.72 42.40 -31.70
CA PRO A 4 -44.37 42.03 -31.21
C PRO A 4 -44.25 40.55 -30.87
N ALA A 5 -43.10 39.97 -31.28
CA ALA A 5 -42.75 38.58 -31.04
C ALA A 5 -42.37 38.33 -29.57
N THR A 6 -42.90 37.29 -28.98
CA THR A 6 -42.61 36.79 -27.62
C THR A 6 -41.26 36.09 -27.59
N PRO A 7 -40.35 36.35 -26.63
CA PRO A 7 -39.09 35.64 -26.52
C PRO A 7 -39.28 34.23 -25.96
N PRO A 8 -38.43 33.25 -26.31
CA PRO A 8 -38.54 31.87 -25.86
C PRO A 8 -38.13 31.72 -24.39
N ARG A 9 -38.98 31.03 -23.65
CA ARG A 9 -38.85 30.69 -22.25
C ARG A 9 -37.74 29.67 -22.04
N ASN A 10 -36.60 30.10 -21.50
CA ASN A 10 -35.48 29.26 -21.13
C ASN A 10 -35.88 28.29 -20.00
N LYS A 11 -36.05 27.00 -20.32
CA LYS A 11 -36.19 25.94 -19.34
C LYS A 11 -34.83 25.72 -18.67
N ARG A 12 -34.67 26.20 -17.45
CA ARG A 12 -33.55 25.83 -16.56
C ARG A 12 -33.62 24.31 -16.35
N ARG A 13 -32.75 23.58 -17.01
CA ARG A 13 -32.47 22.18 -16.67
C ARG A 13 -31.61 22.21 -15.40
N THR A 14 -32.21 21.84 -14.28
CA THR A 14 -31.50 21.49 -13.05
C THR A 14 -30.72 20.22 -13.35
N GLY A 15 -29.46 20.39 -13.68
CA GLY A 15 -28.51 19.26 -13.83
C GLY A 15 -28.21 18.70 -12.44
N LEU A 16 -28.68 17.51 -12.20
CA LEU A 16 -28.24 16.67 -11.09
C LEU A 16 -26.75 16.36 -11.33
N VAL A 17 -25.87 17.01 -10.57
CA VAL A 17 -24.44 16.67 -10.56
C VAL A 17 -24.34 15.39 -9.75
N ALA A 18 -24.39 14.24 -10.44
CA ALA A 18 -23.94 12.98 -9.87
C ALA A 18 -22.42 13.09 -9.72
N ALA A 19 -21.96 13.24 -8.49
CA ALA A 19 -20.55 13.07 -8.15
C ALA A 19 -20.21 11.59 -8.34
N THR A 20 -19.72 11.24 -9.53
CA THR A 20 -19.08 9.97 -9.75
C THR A 20 -17.70 10.03 -9.08
N ALA A 21 -17.58 9.37 -7.94
CA ALA A 21 -16.28 9.06 -7.35
C ALA A 21 -15.54 8.16 -8.35
N VAL A 22 -14.59 8.73 -9.07
CA VAL A 22 -13.69 7.98 -9.94
C VAL A 22 -12.65 7.35 -9.02
N ALA A 23 -12.85 6.07 -8.68
CA ALA A 23 -11.81 5.27 -8.06
C ALA A 23 -10.68 5.11 -9.08
N VAL A 24 -9.54 5.74 -8.80
CA VAL A 24 -8.30 5.52 -9.55
C VAL A 24 -7.75 4.15 -9.13
N THR A 25 -8.28 3.10 -9.76
CA THR A 25 -7.65 1.79 -9.65
C THR A 25 -6.40 1.80 -10.51
N ALA A 26 -5.26 2.12 -9.91
CA ALA A 26 -3.98 1.82 -10.52
C ALA A 26 -3.86 0.30 -10.60
N ALA A 27 -4.19 -0.26 -11.77
CA ALA A 27 -4.00 -1.67 -12.05
C ALA A 27 -2.50 -1.94 -12.15
N VAL A 28 -1.83 -2.08 -11.00
CA VAL A 28 -0.55 -2.76 -10.94
C VAL A 28 -0.87 -4.23 -11.12
N ALA A 29 -0.50 -4.79 -12.28
CA ALA A 29 -0.66 -6.18 -12.60
C ALA A 29 -0.09 -7.04 -11.47
N ALA A 30 -0.98 -7.62 -10.65
CA ALA A 30 -0.63 -8.65 -9.71
C ALA A 30 -0.30 -9.90 -10.54
N VAL A 31 0.97 -10.25 -10.64
CA VAL A 31 1.37 -11.57 -11.14
C VAL A 31 0.92 -12.59 -10.12
N VAL A 32 -0.21 -13.21 -10.37
CA VAL A 32 -0.70 -14.37 -9.63
C VAL A 32 0.15 -15.55 -10.05
N VAL A 33 1.07 -15.96 -9.18
CA VAL A 33 1.74 -17.26 -9.32
C VAL A 33 0.83 -18.30 -8.66
N PRO A 34 0.33 -19.32 -9.41
CA PRO A 34 -0.45 -20.38 -8.80
C PRO A 34 0.42 -21.20 -7.84
N ALA A 35 -0.03 -21.32 -6.60
CA ALA A 35 0.53 -22.26 -5.64
C ALA A 35 0.17 -23.68 -6.09
N MET A 36 1.17 -24.44 -6.52
CA MET A 36 1.02 -25.89 -6.71
C MET A 36 0.89 -26.57 -5.35
N ASN A 37 -0.30 -27.08 -5.12
CA ASN A 37 -0.63 -27.95 -4.00
C ASN A 37 -0.12 -29.36 -4.32
N GLY A 38 0.92 -29.80 -3.63
CA GLY A 38 1.42 -31.16 -3.67
C GLY A 38 0.86 -31.95 -2.51
N SER A 39 -0.18 -32.70 -2.74
CA SER A 39 -0.66 -33.76 -1.83
C SER A 39 0.30 -34.95 -1.86
N SER A 40 0.68 -35.45 -0.72
CA SER A 40 1.24 -36.79 -0.57
C SER A 40 0.55 -37.52 0.57
N ASP A 41 -0.17 -38.56 0.15
CA ASP A 41 -0.82 -39.57 0.98
C ASP A 41 0.15 -40.41 1.79
N GLY A 42 -0.28 -40.74 2.99
CA GLY A 42 -0.47 -42.08 3.51
C GLY A 42 0.70 -42.86 4.05
N ARG A 43 0.71 -43.23 5.31
CA ARG A 43 0.48 -44.60 5.80
C ARG A 43 0.64 -44.70 7.31
N ASP A 44 -0.35 -45.37 7.87
CA ASP A 44 -0.40 -45.93 9.21
C ASP A 44 0.81 -46.87 9.50
N ASP A 45 1.33 -46.82 10.73
CA ASP A 45 1.72 -48.08 11.37
C ASP A 45 1.63 -47.98 12.91
N LYS A 46 1.03 -49.02 13.48
CA LYS A 46 0.86 -49.32 14.89
C LYS A 46 2.11 -49.85 15.51
N GLY A 47 2.45 -49.47 16.75
CA GLY A 47 3.50 -50.15 17.52
C GLY A 47 3.62 -49.65 18.95
N SER A 48 2.83 -50.20 19.83
CA SER A 48 3.11 -50.74 21.19
C SER A 48 4.05 -49.98 22.16
N SER A 49 3.47 -49.67 23.28
CA SER A 49 3.91 -49.43 24.66
C SER A 49 5.34 -49.82 25.06
N SER A 50 6.08 -48.90 25.70
CA SER A 50 6.90 -49.22 26.84
C SER A 50 7.10 -47.96 27.71
N ALA A 51 6.69 -48.06 28.96
CA ALA A 51 6.86 -47.04 29.97
C ALA A 51 8.27 -47.03 30.51
N SER A 52 8.91 -45.87 30.60
CA SER A 52 10.13 -45.67 31.41
C SER A 52 10.09 -44.26 32.04
N PRO A 53 10.75 -44.08 33.21
CA PRO A 53 10.36 -43.09 34.20
C PRO A 53 10.71 -41.65 33.82
N SER A 54 9.79 -40.76 34.18
CA SER A 54 9.84 -39.32 34.01
C SER A 54 11.01 -38.69 34.76
N THR A 55 11.96 -38.15 33.98
CA THR A 55 12.84 -37.10 34.47
C THR A 55 12.11 -35.78 34.32
N PRO A 56 12.08 -34.88 35.33
CA PRO A 56 11.43 -33.58 35.15
C PRO A 56 12.17 -32.78 34.08
N SER A 57 11.48 -32.58 32.97
CA SER A 57 11.90 -31.62 31.92
C SER A 57 11.97 -30.23 32.52
N PRO A 58 13.01 -29.43 32.24
CA PRO A 58 13.03 -28.03 32.61
C PRO A 58 11.88 -27.34 31.90
N THR A 59 11.11 -26.59 32.69
CA THR A 59 10.04 -25.73 32.19
C THR A 59 10.60 -24.88 31.07
N PRO A 60 10.00 -24.87 29.85
CA PRO A 60 10.46 -23.99 28.80
C PRO A 60 10.26 -22.56 29.29
N THR A 61 11.39 -21.84 29.47
CA THR A 61 11.36 -20.40 29.67
C THR A 61 10.71 -19.82 28.41
N VAL A 62 9.50 -19.31 28.56
CA VAL A 62 8.81 -18.61 27.47
C VAL A 62 9.71 -17.47 27.05
N ALA A 63 10.33 -17.60 25.88
CA ALA A 63 11.07 -16.51 25.25
C ALA A 63 10.18 -15.28 25.26
N GLY A 64 10.70 -14.19 25.81
CA GLY A 64 9.93 -13.02 26.19
C GLY A 64 8.96 -12.61 25.09
N THR A 65 7.73 -12.42 25.48
CA THR A 65 6.70 -11.82 24.64
C THR A 65 7.21 -10.46 24.20
N SER A 66 7.56 -10.31 22.94
CA SER A 66 7.94 -9.01 22.36
C SER A 66 6.79 -8.06 22.66
N ARG A 67 7.05 -7.04 23.49
CA ARG A 67 6.05 -6.02 23.76
C ARG A 67 5.65 -5.39 22.43
N PRO A 68 4.34 -5.27 22.13
CA PRO A 68 3.91 -4.58 20.90
C PRO A 68 4.57 -3.20 20.81
N PRO A 69 5.00 -2.77 19.62
CA PRO A 69 5.60 -1.46 19.45
C PRO A 69 4.64 -0.39 19.99
N GLU A 70 5.20 0.59 20.71
CA GLU A 70 4.43 1.71 21.21
C GLU A 70 4.04 2.59 20.03
N LEU A 71 2.76 2.59 19.67
CA LEU A 71 2.25 3.34 18.52
C LEU A 71 2.13 4.83 18.85
N PRO A 72 2.43 5.73 17.91
CA PRO A 72 2.24 7.14 18.10
C PRO A 72 0.75 7.49 18.31
N PRO A 73 0.43 8.57 19.05
CA PRO A 73 -0.95 9.01 19.24
C PRO A 73 -1.67 9.22 17.90
N GLY A 74 -2.90 8.71 17.78
CA GLY A 74 -3.70 8.78 16.55
C GLY A 74 -3.33 7.75 15.50
N ALA A 75 -2.38 6.86 15.77
CA ALA A 75 -2.05 5.79 14.84
C ALA A 75 -3.21 4.80 14.68
N ARG A 76 -3.43 4.36 13.45
CA ARG A 76 -4.38 3.34 13.06
C ARG A 76 -3.64 2.10 12.59
N THR A 77 -4.04 0.94 13.09
CA THR A 77 -3.57 -0.35 12.61
C THR A 77 -4.29 -0.74 11.33
N GLU A 78 -3.52 -1.12 10.31
CA GLU A 78 -4.01 -1.53 9.00
C GLU A 78 -3.75 -3.03 8.78
N ALA A 79 -4.82 -3.76 8.52
CA ALA A 79 -4.81 -5.22 8.31
C ALA A 79 -4.05 -6.03 9.37
N GLY A 80 -3.78 -5.47 10.57
CA GLY A 80 -3.01 -6.11 11.62
C GLY A 80 -1.51 -6.29 11.31
N VAL A 81 -0.97 -5.63 10.28
CA VAL A 81 0.41 -5.84 9.82
C VAL A 81 1.28 -4.59 9.88
N PHE A 82 0.70 -3.41 9.86
CA PHE A 82 1.39 -2.14 10.09
C PHE A 82 0.43 -1.11 10.71
N ALA A 83 0.98 -0.03 11.22
CA ALA A 83 0.23 1.11 11.73
C ALA A 83 0.86 2.41 11.28
N TRP A 84 0.07 3.45 11.13
CA TRP A 84 0.48 4.82 10.85
C TRP A 84 -0.54 5.83 11.35
N VAL A 85 -0.17 7.10 11.43
CA VAL A 85 -1.15 8.18 11.62
C VAL A 85 -1.72 8.56 10.27
N PRO A 86 -3.03 8.29 10.02
CA PRO A 86 -3.65 8.60 8.74
C PRO A 86 -3.60 10.08 8.41
N PRO A 87 -3.51 10.45 7.12
CA PRO A 87 -3.61 11.84 6.71
C PRO A 87 -5.01 12.39 6.97
N GLU A 88 -5.07 13.57 7.56
CA GLU A 88 -6.33 14.21 7.93
C GLU A 88 -7.18 14.55 6.70
N GLY A 89 -8.48 14.25 6.76
CA GLY A 89 -9.45 14.55 5.70
C GLY A 89 -9.41 13.60 4.50
N PHE A 90 -8.51 12.62 4.47
CA PHE A 90 -8.45 11.63 3.39
C PHE A 90 -9.50 10.54 3.59
N SER A 91 -10.10 10.08 2.49
CA SER A 91 -10.98 8.91 2.48
C SER A 91 -10.15 7.63 2.44
N ARG A 92 -10.55 6.63 3.23
CA ARG A 92 -9.86 5.34 3.34
C ARG A 92 -10.60 4.25 2.59
N GLU A 93 -9.89 3.48 1.79
CA GLU A 93 -10.39 2.27 1.14
C GLU A 93 -9.43 1.10 1.40
N VAL A 94 -9.98 -0.09 1.67
CA VAL A 94 -9.22 -1.33 1.86
C VAL A 94 -9.35 -2.16 0.61
N HIS A 95 -8.22 -2.52 0.03
CA HIS A 95 -8.13 -3.43 -1.08
C HIS A 95 -7.81 -4.86 -0.62
N ALA A 96 -7.63 -5.78 -1.54
CA ALA A 96 -7.35 -7.17 -1.21
C ALA A 96 -6.06 -7.36 -0.39
N GLY A 97 -6.13 -8.21 0.63
CA GLY A 97 -4.99 -8.49 1.51
C GLY A 97 -4.65 -7.34 2.45
N ALA A 98 -3.38 -7.01 2.56
CA ALA A 98 -2.86 -5.95 3.43
C ALA A 98 -2.51 -4.70 2.62
N GLU A 99 -3.44 -4.22 1.80
CA GLU A 99 -3.32 -3.00 1.01
C GLU A 99 -4.43 -2.02 1.37
N VAL A 100 -4.04 -0.78 1.70
CA VAL A 100 -4.96 0.29 2.06
C VAL A 100 -4.60 1.56 1.31
N HIS A 101 -5.61 2.23 0.81
CA HIS A 101 -5.53 3.47 0.06
C HIS A 101 -6.15 4.62 0.87
N TYR A 102 -5.50 5.77 0.85
CA TYR A 102 -5.99 7.01 1.41
C TYR A 102 -5.97 8.08 0.32
N THR A 103 -7.14 8.56 -0.07
CA THR A 103 -7.31 9.53 -1.17
C THR A 103 -7.72 10.88 -0.64
N SER A 104 -7.05 11.95 -1.08
CA SER A 104 -7.39 13.32 -0.72
C SER A 104 -8.79 13.70 -1.23
N PRO A 105 -9.49 14.66 -0.58
CA PRO A 105 -10.85 15.08 -0.98
C PRO A 105 -10.96 15.57 -2.42
N ASP A 106 -9.89 16.12 -2.96
CA ASP A 106 -9.80 16.60 -4.35
C ASP A 106 -9.28 15.53 -5.33
N ALA A 107 -9.06 14.29 -4.86
CA ALA A 107 -8.53 13.17 -5.62
C ALA A 107 -7.18 13.44 -6.31
N ARG A 108 -6.41 14.43 -5.84
CA ARG A 108 -5.12 14.84 -6.44
C ARG A 108 -3.90 14.27 -5.72
N GLN A 109 -4.13 13.62 -4.59
CA GLN A 109 -3.11 12.84 -3.87
C GLN A 109 -3.73 11.54 -3.36
N GLU A 110 -2.97 10.46 -3.52
CA GLU A 110 -3.24 9.17 -2.91
C GLU A 110 -2.02 8.69 -2.12
N ILE A 111 -2.25 8.06 -0.98
CA ILE A 111 -1.22 7.39 -0.17
C ILE A 111 -1.63 5.94 0.00
N VAL A 112 -0.74 5.03 -0.38
CA VAL A 112 -0.98 3.59 -0.37
C VAL A 112 0.01 2.92 0.57
N GLY A 113 -0.51 2.14 1.51
CA GLY A 113 0.27 1.23 2.34
C GLY A 113 0.00 -0.20 1.96
N LYS A 114 1.06 -1.00 1.85
CA LYS A 114 0.96 -2.41 1.48
C LYS A 114 1.96 -3.25 2.25
N ALA A 115 1.56 -4.46 2.61
CA ALA A 115 2.43 -5.47 3.17
C ALA A 115 2.24 -6.81 2.45
N SER A 116 3.35 -7.56 2.32
CA SER A 116 3.38 -8.90 1.75
C SER A 116 4.48 -9.72 2.44
N LEU A 117 4.64 -10.98 2.10
CA LEU A 117 5.80 -11.76 2.53
C LEU A 117 7.07 -11.26 1.85
N ALA A 118 8.15 -11.09 2.61
CA ALA A 118 9.46 -10.77 2.07
C ALA A 118 9.98 -11.90 1.18
N ARG A 119 10.58 -11.56 0.03
CA ARG A 119 11.08 -12.54 -0.94
C ARG A 119 12.34 -12.03 -1.63
N GLY A 120 13.45 -12.75 -1.45
CA GLY A 120 14.70 -12.46 -2.15
C GLY A 120 15.25 -11.06 -1.87
N ASP A 121 16.05 -10.55 -2.80
CA ASP A 121 16.68 -9.24 -2.69
C ASP A 121 15.69 -8.10 -2.95
N LEU A 122 15.65 -7.14 -2.03
CA LEU A 122 14.69 -6.03 -2.06
C LEU A 122 14.92 -5.13 -3.30
N LEU A 123 16.17 -4.71 -3.55
CA LEU A 123 16.47 -3.82 -4.67
C LEU A 123 16.20 -4.49 -6.03
N GLU A 124 16.49 -5.80 -6.16
CA GLU A 124 16.13 -6.55 -7.37
C GLU A 124 14.63 -6.57 -7.63
N GLN A 125 13.81 -6.74 -6.57
CA GLN A 125 12.36 -6.70 -6.70
C GLN A 125 11.89 -5.33 -7.19
N TRP A 126 12.47 -4.25 -6.67
CA TRP A 126 12.14 -2.89 -7.10
C TRP A 126 12.60 -2.61 -8.54
N ARG A 127 13.76 -3.10 -8.95
CA ARG A 127 14.22 -3.04 -10.36
C ARG A 127 13.28 -3.78 -11.31
N LYS A 128 12.74 -4.93 -10.90
CA LYS A 128 11.73 -5.65 -11.69
C LYS A 128 10.43 -4.86 -11.82
N LYS A 129 9.97 -4.24 -10.73
CA LYS A 129 8.79 -3.36 -10.76
C LYS A 129 9.03 -2.16 -11.68
N GLU A 130 10.18 -1.51 -11.55
CA GLU A 130 10.56 -0.39 -12.42
C GLU A 130 10.54 -0.79 -13.89
N LYS A 131 11.15 -1.91 -14.25
CA LYS A 131 11.18 -2.40 -15.63
C LYS A 131 9.79 -2.51 -16.23
N SER A 132 8.82 -3.04 -15.48
CA SER A 132 7.44 -3.12 -15.93
C SER A 132 6.76 -1.75 -16.01
N THR A 133 7.01 -0.87 -15.04
CA THR A 133 6.40 0.47 -14.99
C THR A 133 6.99 1.39 -16.06
N SER A 134 8.26 1.21 -16.42
CA SER A 134 8.97 2.04 -17.41
C SER A 134 8.42 1.91 -18.83
N GLU A 135 7.60 0.90 -19.10
CA GLU A 135 6.87 0.74 -20.36
C GLU A 135 5.62 1.64 -20.44
N GLY A 136 5.23 2.25 -19.31
CA GLY A 136 4.05 3.11 -19.22
C GLY A 136 4.27 4.50 -19.84
N PRO A 137 3.19 5.16 -20.26
CA PRO A 137 3.26 6.48 -20.88
C PRO A 137 3.81 7.54 -19.93
N GLY A 138 4.70 8.40 -20.43
CA GLY A 138 5.26 9.52 -19.68
C GLY A 138 6.17 9.11 -18.52
N TYR A 139 6.61 7.84 -18.47
CA TYR A 139 7.53 7.41 -17.43
C TYR A 139 8.87 8.13 -17.53
N SER A 140 9.32 8.68 -16.41
CA SER A 140 10.66 9.23 -16.24
C SER A 140 11.15 8.96 -14.82
N ARG A 141 12.20 8.14 -14.69
CA ARG A 141 12.80 7.84 -13.38
C ARG A 141 13.54 9.08 -12.85
N ILE A 142 13.25 9.44 -11.61
CA ILE A 142 13.99 10.45 -10.86
C ILE A 142 15.10 9.75 -10.06
N ARG A 143 14.75 8.70 -9.29
CA ARG A 143 15.73 7.87 -8.57
C ARG A 143 15.17 6.49 -8.28
N LEU A 144 16.05 5.51 -8.16
CA LEU A 144 15.80 4.18 -7.61
C LEU A 144 17.10 3.77 -6.92
N GLU A 145 17.14 3.82 -5.61
CA GLU A 145 18.35 3.66 -4.81
C GLU A 145 18.08 3.03 -3.46
N GLU A 146 19.11 2.41 -2.90
CA GLU A 146 19.09 1.91 -1.53
C GLU A 146 19.17 3.08 -0.55
N THR A 147 18.49 2.92 0.57
CA THR A 147 18.44 3.86 1.70
C THR A 147 18.25 3.08 3.00
N GLU A 148 18.00 3.79 4.07
CA GLU A 148 17.66 3.22 5.37
C GLU A 148 16.33 3.78 5.87
N PHE A 149 15.52 2.91 6.44
CA PHE A 149 14.30 3.31 7.12
C PHE A 149 14.18 2.60 8.47
N ARG A 150 14.17 3.36 9.56
CA ARG A 150 14.09 2.85 10.96
C ARG A 150 15.18 1.83 11.33
N GLY A 151 16.39 2.00 10.77
CA GLY A 151 17.51 1.09 10.99
C GLY A 151 17.49 -0.17 10.12
N GLU A 152 16.51 -0.31 9.24
CA GLU A 152 16.41 -1.42 8.28
C GLU A 152 16.83 -0.96 6.88
N PRO A 153 17.49 -1.83 6.08
CA PRO A 153 17.72 -1.56 4.67
C PRO A 153 16.42 -1.29 3.94
N ALA A 154 16.39 -0.24 3.15
CA ALA A 154 15.21 0.20 2.42
C ALA A 154 15.57 0.58 0.98
N VAL A 155 14.56 0.74 0.14
CA VAL A 155 14.68 1.24 -1.22
C VAL A 155 13.71 2.40 -1.40
N VAL A 156 14.21 3.49 -1.95
CA VAL A 156 13.36 4.60 -2.41
C VAL A 156 13.32 4.59 -3.94
N TRP A 157 12.11 4.71 -4.46
CA TRP A 157 11.86 4.84 -5.90
C TRP A 157 10.96 6.03 -6.15
N GLU A 158 11.42 6.93 -7.02
CA GLU A 158 10.73 8.16 -7.36
C GLU A 158 10.74 8.36 -8.87
N TYR A 159 9.58 8.68 -9.44
CA TYR A 159 9.40 8.80 -10.88
C TYR A 159 8.17 9.63 -11.22
N THR A 160 8.08 10.07 -12.46
CA THR A 160 6.85 10.61 -13.04
C THR A 160 6.25 9.63 -14.04
N VAL A 161 4.94 9.71 -14.23
CA VAL A 161 4.18 8.87 -15.18
C VAL A 161 2.92 9.61 -15.60
N THR A 162 2.38 9.27 -16.77
CA THR A 162 1.06 9.73 -17.20
C THR A 162 0.03 8.62 -16.99
N ALA A 163 -0.98 8.87 -16.18
CA ALA A 163 -2.09 7.97 -15.99
C ALA A 163 -3.41 8.72 -16.19
N GLN A 164 -4.34 8.13 -16.95
CA GLN A 164 -5.62 8.77 -17.32
C GLN A 164 -5.41 10.18 -17.93
N GLU A 165 -4.41 10.30 -18.81
CA GLU A 165 -4.04 11.56 -19.49
C GLU A 165 -3.52 12.67 -18.57
N LEU A 166 -3.32 12.40 -17.30
CA LEU A 166 -2.81 13.35 -16.31
C LEU A 166 -1.40 12.96 -15.84
N PRO A 167 -0.52 13.96 -15.61
CA PRO A 167 0.80 13.70 -15.04
C PRO A 167 0.71 13.41 -13.55
N TRP A 168 1.46 12.41 -13.12
CA TRP A 168 1.61 12.03 -11.73
C TRP A 168 3.07 11.96 -11.33
N HIS A 169 3.37 12.42 -10.14
CA HIS A 169 4.63 12.17 -9.46
C HIS A 169 4.39 11.06 -8.43
N VAL A 170 5.26 10.07 -8.44
CA VAL A 170 5.15 8.90 -7.56
C VAL A 170 6.41 8.77 -6.73
N ARG A 171 6.25 8.63 -5.43
CA ARG A 171 7.33 8.31 -4.50
C ARG A 171 6.94 7.07 -3.70
N SER A 172 7.82 6.09 -3.69
CA SER A 172 7.67 4.83 -2.96
C SER A 172 8.86 4.60 -2.06
N LEU A 173 8.58 4.14 -0.84
CA LEU A 173 9.52 3.58 0.11
C LEU A 173 9.19 2.11 0.28
N GLY A 174 10.18 1.23 0.14
CA GLY A 174 10.04 -0.20 0.41
C GLY A 174 11.11 -0.67 1.37
N PHE A 175 10.76 -1.56 2.29
CA PHE A 175 11.69 -2.19 3.22
C PHE A 175 11.15 -3.53 3.72
N ASP A 176 12.04 -4.37 4.19
CA ASP A 176 11.69 -5.67 4.77
C ASP A 176 11.91 -5.62 6.29
N SER A 177 10.97 -6.17 7.06
CA SER A 177 11.09 -6.32 8.51
C SER A 177 10.24 -7.50 8.99
N GLY A 178 10.77 -8.31 9.93
CA GLY A 178 10.04 -9.43 10.52
C GLY A 178 9.51 -10.46 9.50
N GLY A 179 10.22 -10.68 8.40
CA GLY A 179 9.81 -11.61 7.32
C GLY A 179 8.70 -11.07 6.41
N LYS A 180 8.32 -9.82 6.57
CA LYS A 180 7.35 -9.11 5.72
C LYS A 180 8.05 -8.02 4.91
N SER A 181 7.55 -7.77 3.71
CA SER A 181 7.94 -6.66 2.85
C SER A 181 6.85 -5.59 2.90
N TYR A 182 7.24 -4.37 3.22
CA TYR A 182 6.36 -3.21 3.35
C TYR A 182 6.62 -2.25 2.20
N GLN A 183 5.56 -1.61 1.75
CA GLN A 183 5.62 -0.55 0.76
C GLN A 183 4.70 0.59 1.19
N LEU A 184 5.25 1.81 1.22
CA LEU A 184 4.52 3.04 1.40
C LEU A 184 4.71 3.89 0.14
N THR A 185 3.63 4.24 -0.55
CA THR A 185 3.67 4.98 -1.81
C THR A 185 2.77 6.19 -1.74
N THR A 186 3.20 7.31 -2.31
CA THR A 186 2.29 8.42 -2.63
C THR A 186 2.29 8.68 -4.12
N TRP A 187 1.09 8.98 -4.64
CA TRP A 187 0.84 9.50 -5.97
C TRP A 187 0.30 10.91 -5.80
N TYR A 188 0.82 11.87 -6.53
CA TYR A 188 0.25 13.23 -6.51
C TYR A 188 0.46 13.94 -7.84
N HIS A 189 -0.42 14.90 -8.13
CA HIS A 189 -0.25 15.78 -9.27
C HIS A 189 0.92 16.75 -9.02
N PRO A 190 1.84 16.95 -9.98
CA PRO A 190 3.05 17.76 -9.77
C PRO A 190 2.80 19.18 -9.27
N ASP A 191 1.70 19.80 -9.65
CA ASP A 191 1.35 21.17 -9.27
C ASP A 191 0.91 21.33 -7.80
N ILE A 192 0.74 20.22 -7.06
CA ILE A 192 0.44 20.23 -5.61
C ILE A 192 1.58 19.67 -4.77
N GLU A 193 2.79 19.52 -5.33
CA GLU A 193 3.93 18.89 -4.64
C GLU A 193 4.21 19.51 -3.27
N ASP A 194 4.22 20.83 -3.17
CA ASP A 194 4.48 21.57 -1.92
C ASP A 194 3.52 21.19 -0.79
N ARG A 195 2.30 20.79 -1.13
CA ARG A 195 1.29 20.31 -0.18
C ARG A 195 1.39 18.80 0.03
N ALA A 196 1.58 18.04 -1.03
CA ALA A 196 1.52 16.59 -1.03
C ALA A 196 2.69 15.95 -0.28
N ARG A 197 3.91 16.47 -0.47
CA ARG A 197 5.12 15.93 0.17
C ARG A 197 5.07 15.98 1.70
N PRO A 198 4.74 17.11 2.35
CA PRO A 198 4.64 17.16 3.80
C PRO A 198 3.60 16.20 4.38
N VAL A 199 2.50 15.94 3.65
CA VAL A 199 1.47 14.96 4.08
C VAL A 199 2.05 13.55 4.05
N TYR A 200 2.72 13.16 2.97
CA TYR A 200 3.38 11.87 2.86
C TYR A 200 4.46 11.68 3.93
N GLU A 201 5.32 12.68 4.15
CA GLU A 201 6.41 12.62 5.13
C GLU A 201 5.90 12.43 6.58
N LYS A 202 4.73 12.99 6.91
CA LYS A 202 4.08 12.73 8.21
C LYS A 202 3.64 11.26 8.33
N VAL A 203 3.05 10.70 7.28
CA VAL A 203 2.65 9.29 7.27
C VAL A 203 3.88 8.39 7.33
N GLU A 204 4.91 8.65 6.52
CA GLU A 204 6.19 7.93 6.50
C GLU A 204 6.84 7.91 7.89
N LYS A 205 6.91 9.05 8.56
CA LYS A 205 7.48 9.19 9.90
C LYS A 205 6.77 8.34 10.95
N THR A 206 5.49 8.10 10.81
CA THR A 206 4.67 7.35 11.77
C THR A 206 4.43 5.90 11.36
N PHE A 207 4.84 5.49 10.14
CA PHE A 207 4.68 4.13 9.65
C PHE A 207 5.44 3.14 10.54
N THR A 208 4.74 2.17 11.11
CA THR A 208 5.27 1.19 12.07
C THR A 208 4.88 -0.22 11.65
N PRO A 209 5.84 -1.11 11.34
CA PRO A 209 5.59 -2.55 11.16
C PRO A 209 5.05 -3.20 12.44
N LEU A 210 4.20 -4.23 12.28
CA LEU A 210 3.59 -5.00 13.39
C LEU A 210 3.85 -6.50 13.24
#